data_49bf40beddc3d2b9364669763342d5bd
#
_entry.id   49bf40beddc3d2b9364669763342d5bd
#
_cell.length_a   1.000
_cell.length_b   1.000
_cell.length_c   1.000
_cell.angle_alpha   90.00
_cell.angle_beta   90.00
_cell.angle_gamma   90.00
#
_symmetry.space_group_name_H-M   'P 1'
#
loop_
_entity.id
_entity.type
_entity.pdbx_description
1 polymer ?
#
loop_
_entity_poly.entity_id
_entity_poly.type
_entity_poly.pdbx_seq_one_letter_code
_entity_poly.pdbx_strand_id
1 'polypeptide(L)'
;MKILFIPNWRVNRLSTDVPTIQAPDKQVQGEPYWFFKYFPEGTQVDIIDIGKENQFRKIEHKIKFYLVQPWKAFCVRKRYDLVISHGAQSGLVYELLTSFVKRKPQHLMFDIGGLNGARVNHTEMPLIRWALRKAPHIIVHASRQLSLYAKHYPKLTPKATFIPFGNDVDYFTPKEVAMKKQILTFGRAKRDNDTLCKAFSGIADKKGYKLVVVGAGALKEKYPDGDIEFLDPMPLKDLVTLSRESAFIVVPLPEYLYSYGQMSFLQSMALGKALIVTETTSSTDYISDAPGVERLRHAPAAWTRQP
;
A
#
# COMPACT_ATOMS: atom_id res chain seq x y z
N MET A 1 -4.56 0.10 -26.86
CA MET A 1 -3.33 -0.26 -26.13
C MET A 1 -3.59 -1.50 -25.29
N LYS A 2 -2.65 -2.46 -25.30
CA LYS A 2 -2.74 -3.67 -24.48
C LYS A 2 -1.74 -3.60 -23.32
N ILE A 3 -2.24 -3.68 -22.09
CA ILE A 3 -1.46 -3.56 -20.87
C ILE A 3 -1.46 -4.89 -20.13
N LEU A 4 -0.30 -5.29 -19.62
CA LEU A 4 -0.18 -6.35 -18.64
C LEU A 4 0.09 -5.73 -17.27
N PHE A 5 -0.82 -5.95 -16.32
CA PHE A 5 -0.67 -5.48 -14.94
C PHE A 5 -0.22 -6.60 -14.01
N ILE A 6 0.84 -6.36 -13.25
CA ILE A 6 1.40 -7.31 -12.28
C ILE A 6 1.40 -6.68 -10.87
N PRO A 7 0.24 -6.70 -10.18
CA PRO A 7 0.10 -6.15 -8.84
C PRO A 7 0.80 -7.01 -7.79
N ASN A 8 1.18 -6.41 -6.67
CA ASN A 8 1.73 -7.13 -5.51
C ASN A 8 0.65 -7.57 -4.50
N TRP A 9 -0.58 -7.65 -4.95
CA TRP A 9 -1.72 -8.20 -4.20
C TRP A 9 -2.49 -9.20 -5.04
N ARG A 10 -3.39 -9.93 -4.41
CA ARG A 10 -4.32 -10.84 -5.11
C ARG A 10 -5.48 -10.05 -5.67
N VAL A 11 -5.91 -10.43 -6.87
CA VAL A 11 -7.10 -9.89 -7.52
C VAL A 11 -8.11 -11.02 -7.66
N ASN A 12 -9.20 -10.94 -6.90
CA ASN A 12 -10.27 -11.92 -6.97
C ASN A 12 -11.13 -11.63 -8.20
N ARG A 13 -11.24 -12.60 -9.10
CA ARG A 13 -12.12 -12.50 -10.25
C ARG A 13 -13.53 -12.92 -9.85
N LEU A 14 -14.51 -12.13 -10.25
CA LEU A 14 -15.92 -12.37 -10.01
C LEU A 14 -16.64 -12.66 -11.33
N SER A 15 -17.79 -13.36 -11.25
CA SER A 15 -18.70 -13.53 -12.37
C SER A 15 -19.42 -12.23 -12.73
N THR A 16 -20.10 -12.22 -13.88
CA THR A 16 -20.80 -11.04 -14.42
C THR A 16 -22.03 -10.58 -13.59
N ASP A 17 -22.51 -11.38 -12.65
CA ASP A 17 -23.74 -11.10 -11.88
C ASP A 17 -23.47 -10.37 -10.57
N VAL A 18 -22.62 -9.35 -10.57
CA VAL A 18 -22.19 -8.65 -9.36
C VAL A 18 -22.46 -7.15 -9.48
N PRO A 19 -22.68 -6.44 -8.36
CA PRO A 19 -22.91 -4.99 -8.38
C PRO A 19 -21.79 -4.22 -9.10
N THR A 20 -22.17 -3.17 -9.81
CA THR A 20 -21.28 -2.32 -10.63
C THR A 20 -20.14 -1.70 -9.82
N ILE A 21 -20.35 -1.40 -8.54
CA ILE A 21 -19.31 -0.85 -7.65
C ILE A 21 -18.69 -2.02 -6.88
N GLN A 22 -17.39 -2.21 -7.06
CA GLN A 22 -16.68 -3.35 -6.53
C GLN A 22 -15.54 -2.94 -5.63
N ALA A 23 -15.25 -3.82 -4.65
CA ALA A 23 -14.07 -3.64 -3.82
C ALA A 23 -12.79 -3.64 -4.68
N PRO A 24 -11.78 -2.81 -4.34
CA PRO A 24 -10.53 -2.71 -5.10
C PRO A 24 -9.71 -4.00 -5.22
N ASP A 25 -9.98 -5.00 -4.40
CA ASP A 25 -9.37 -6.34 -4.47
C ASP A 25 -10.09 -7.30 -5.43
N LYS A 26 -11.11 -6.82 -6.16
CA LYS A 26 -11.97 -7.61 -7.04
C LYS A 26 -11.98 -7.06 -8.45
N GLN A 27 -12.16 -7.96 -9.41
CA GLN A 27 -12.38 -7.62 -10.81
C GLN A 27 -13.58 -8.41 -11.33
N VAL A 28 -14.55 -7.72 -11.90
CA VAL A 28 -15.65 -8.34 -12.67
C VAL A 28 -15.21 -8.56 -14.10
N GLN A 29 -15.57 -9.70 -14.66
CA GLN A 29 -15.27 -10.00 -16.06
C GLN A 29 -16.01 -9.02 -16.97
N GLY A 30 -15.27 -8.40 -17.87
CA GLY A 30 -15.79 -7.40 -18.81
C GLY A 30 -15.74 -5.96 -18.31
N GLU A 31 -15.55 -5.74 -17.00
CA GLU A 31 -15.46 -4.41 -16.43
C GLU A 31 -13.99 -3.97 -16.24
N PRO A 32 -13.70 -2.68 -16.38
CA PRO A 32 -12.37 -2.15 -16.10
C PRO A 32 -12.01 -2.38 -14.62
N TYR A 33 -10.81 -2.88 -14.35
CA TYR A 33 -10.30 -2.91 -12.99
C TYR A 33 -10.14 -1.47 -12.47
N TRP A 34 -10.54 -1.19 -11.23
CA TRP A 34 -10.61 0.16 -10.65
C TRP A 34 -9.39 1.04 -10.92
N PHE A 35 -8.19 0.46 -10.90
CA PHE A 35 -6.93 1.15 -11.14
C PHE A 35 -6.84 1.72 -12.57
N PHE A 36 -7.61 1.20 -13.51
CA PHE A 36 -7.60 1.57 -14.92
C PHE A 36 -8.90 2.26 -15.39
N LYS A 37 -9.79 2.62 -14.48
CA LYS A 37 -11.08 3.26 -14.82
C LYS A 37 -10.95 4.48 -15.73
N TYR A 38 -9.88 5.25 -15.56
CA TYR A 38 -9.66 6.52 -16.27
C TYR A 38 -8.62 6.41 -17.39
N PHE A 39 -8.24 5.20 -17.77
CA PHE A 39 -7.39 5.00 -18.93
C PHE A 39 -8.19 5.25 -20.21
N PRO A 40 -7.51 5.61 -21.33
CA PRO A 40 -8.19 5.86 -22.60
C PRO A 40 -9.10 4.71 -23.03
N GLU A 41 -10.24 5.05 -23.62
CA GLU A 41 -11.18 4.05 -24.17
C GLU A 41 -10.46 3.09 -25.13
N GLY A 42 -10.89 1.83 -25.14
CA GLY A 42 -10.24 0.76 -25.90
C GLY A 42 -8.94 0.23 -25.30
N THR A 43 -8.56 0.66 -24.08
CA THR A 43 -7.45 0.06 -23.34
C THR A 43 -7.84 -1.32 -22.82
N GLN A 44 -7.09 -2.35 -23.22
CA GLN A 44 -7.27 -3.72 -22.73
C GLN A 44 -6.24 -4.00 -21.64
N VAL A 45 -6.67 -4.52 -20.49
CA VAL A 45 -5.80 -4.81 -19.35
C VAL A 45 -5.96 -6.26 -18.94
N ASP A 46 -4.87 -7.01 -19.02
CA ASP A 46 -4.76 -8.33 -18.42
C ASP A 46 -3.98 -8.26 -17.11
N ILE A 47 -4.41 -9.05 -16.12
CA ILE A 47 -3.81 -9.05 -14.78
C ILE A 47 -3.19 -10.41 -14.49
N ILE A 48 -1.91 -10.40 -14.10
CA ILE A 48 -1.23 -11.55 -13.48
C ILE A 48 -0.89 -11.14 -12.05
N ASP A 49 -1.68 -11.57 -11.09
CA ASP A 49 -1.47 -11.28 -9.67
C ASP A 49 -0.46 -12.23 -9.02
N ILE A 50 -0.19 -12.04 -7.73
CA ILE A 50 0.75 -12.88 -6.97
C ILE A 50 0.24 -14.32 -6.78
N GLY A 51 -1.03 -14.61 -7.14
CA GLY A 51 -1.65 -15.92 -7.08
C GLY A 51 -1.84 -16.47 -5.66
N LYS A 52 -2.34 -17.71 -5.64
CA LYS A 52 -2.39 -18.53 -4.42
C LYS A 52 -0.98 -19.05 -4.10
N GLU A 53 -0.85 -19.87 -3.07
CA GLU A 53 0.38 -20.58 -2.73
C GLU A 53 0.98 -21.32 -3.93
N ASN A 54 2.30 -21.26 -4.07
CA ASN A 54 3.05 -21.96 -5.11
C ASN A 54 4.28 -22.63 -4.49
N GLN A 55 4.87 -23.58 -5.17
CA GLN A 55 6.03 -24.33 -4.70
C GLN A 55 7.27 -23.48 -4.37
N PHE A 56 7.38 -22.28 -4.95
CA PHE A 56 8.48 -21.35 -4.69
C PHE A 56 8.18 -20.34 -3.59
N ARG A 57 6.98 -20.36 -2.98
CA ARG A 57 6.56 -19.34 -2.01
C ARG A 57 7.53 -19.17 -0.85
N LYS A 58 8.08 -20.28 -0.31
CA LYS A 58 9.07 -20.25 0.78
C LYS A 58 10.33 -19.50 0.36
N ILE A 59 10.81 -19.73 -0.87
CA ILE A 59 11.98 -19.06 -1.44
C ILE A 59 11.67 -17.58 -1.66
N GLU A 60 10.53 -17.26 -2.29
CA GLU A 60 10.06 -15.89 -2.51
C GLU A 60 10.00 -15.08 -1.21
N HIS A 61 9.48 -15.68 -0.14
CA HIS A 61 9.46 -15.04 1.19
C HIS A 61 10.87 -14.80 1.76
N LYS A 62 11.77 -15.77 1.60
CA LYS A 62 13.15 -15.67 2.10
C LYS A 62 13.93 -14.56 1.39
N ILE A 63 13.83 -14.50 0.06
CA ILE A 63 14.54 -13.49 -0.75
C ILE A 63 13.78 -12.17 -0.86
N LYS A 64 12.51 -12.13 -0.42
CA LYS A 64 11.61 -10.96 -0.51
C LYS A 64 11.38 -10.47 -1.96
N PHE A 65 11.39 -11.38 -2.92
CA PHE A 65 11.06 -11.14 -4.33
C PHE A 65 10.06 -12.19 -4.81
N TYR A 66 9.19 -11.79 -5.73
CA TYR A 66 8.35 -12.73 -6.45
C TYR A 66 9.08 -13.27 -7.67
N LEU A 67 8.99 -14.56 -7.91
CA LEU A 67 9.64 -15.25 -9.04
C LEU A 67 8.61 -15.73 -10.08
N VAL A 68 7.55 -16.35 -9.59
CA VAL A 68 6.54 -17.00 -10.46
C VAL A 68 5.73 -15.97 -11.25
N GLN A 69 5.29 -14.90 -10.62
CA GLN A 69 4.50 -13.85 -11.26
C GLN A 69 5.28 -13.17 -12.41
N PRO A 70 6.48 -12.60 -12.18
CA PRO A 70 7.25 -11.97 -13.26
C PRO A 70 7.71 -12.95 -14.33
N TRP A 71 7.93 -14.23 -14.00
CA TRP A 71 8.20 -15.27 -15.00
C TRP A 71 6.99 -15.47 -15.93
N LYS A 72 5.78 -15.62 -15.38
CA LYS A 72 4.56 -15.70 -16.19
C LYS A 72 4.39 -14.47 -17.08
N ALA A 73 4.60 -13.26 -16.53
CA ALA A 73 4.56 -12.02 -17.28
C ALA A 73 5.61 -12.00 -18.42
N PHE A 74 6.82 -12.47 -18.14
CA PHE A 74 7.88 -12.60 -19.15
C PHE A 74 7.48 -13.52 -20.29
N CYS A 75 6.86 -14.66 -20.02
CA CYS A 75 6.43 -15.62 -21.05
C CYS A 75 5.42 -15.02 -22.03
N VAL A 76 4.49 -14.19 -21.54
CA VAL A 76 3.42 -13.61 -22.36
C VAL A 76 3.70 -12.19 -22.87
N ARG A 77 4.81 -11.57 -22.49
CA ARG A 77 5.15 -10.15 -22.70
C ARG A 77 4.96 -9.63 -24.14
N LYS A 78 5.20 -10.47 -25.14
CA LYS A 78 5.11 -10.08 -26.57
C LYS A 78 3.70 -9.71 -27.03
N ARG A 79 2.68 -10.00 -26.21
CA ARG A 79 1.27 -9.72 -26.53
C ARG A 79 0.84 -8.31 -26.08
N TYR A 80 1.72 -7.58 -25.40
CA TYR A 80 1.40 -6.31 -24.73
C TYR A 80 2.31 -5.19 -25.21
N ASP A 81 1.75 -3.98 -25.21
CA ASP A 81 2.46 -2.74 -25.52
C ASP A 81 3.19 -2.22 -24.27
N LEU A 82 2.57 -2.39 -23.10
CA LEU A 82 3.05 -1.91 -21.82
C LEU A 82 2.88 -2.98 -20.73
N VAL A 83 3.89 -3.11 -19.90
CA VAL A 83 3.81 -3.87 -18.65
C VAL A 83 3.87 -2.90 -17.49
N ILE A 84 2.94 -3.01 -16.55
CA ILE A 84 2.91 -2.20 -15.33
C ILE A 84 3.11 -3.13 -14.14
N SER A 85 4.18 -2.94 -13.37
CA SER A 85 4.39 -3.66 -12.12
C SER A 85 4.10 -2.75 -10.92
N HIS A 86 3.18 -3.17 -10.05
CA HIS A 86 2.93 -2.47 -8.80
C HIS A 86 3.66 -3.18 -7.67
N GLY A 87 4.88 -2.72 -7.42
CA GLY A 87 5.82 -3.27 -6.46
C GLY A 87 7.14 -3.68 -7.11
N ALA A 88 8.23 -3.16 -6.56
CA ALA A 88 9.59 -3.47 -7.04
C ALA A 88 9.96 -4.95 -6.90
N GLN A 89 9.30 -5.70 -6.00
CA GLN A 89 9.56 -7.13 -5.81
C GLN A 89 9.33 -7.97 -7.07
N SER A 90 8.30 -7.64 -7.85
CA SER A 90 8.03 -8.27 -9.15
C SER A 90 8.71 -7.52 -10.29
N GLY A 91 8.69 -6.19 -10.24
CA GLY A 91 9.22 -5.33 -11.30
C GLY A 91 10.70 -5.52 -11.55
N LEU A 92 11.51 -5.65 -10.51
CA LEU A 92 12.95 -5.88 -10.60
C LEU A 92 13.28 -7.25 -11.20
N VAL A 93 12.54 -8.29 -10.82
CA VAL A 93 12.73 -9.63 -11.40
C VAL A 93 12.29 -9.63 -12.87
N TYR A 94 11.19 -8.96 -13.21
CA TYR A 94 10.77 -8.82 -14.61
C TYR A 94 11.82 -8.07 -15.44
N GLU A 95 12.40 -6.97 -14.93
CA GLU A 95 13.49 -6.25 -15.61
C GLU A 95 14.73 -7.12 -15.78
N LEU A 96 15.09 -7.92 -14.77
CA LEU A 96 16.20 -8.86 -14.87
C LEU A 96 15.96 -9.84 -16.01
N LEU A 97 14.79 -10.47 -16.07
CA LEU A 97 14.43 -11.42 -17.12
C LEU A 97 14.45 -10.78 -18.52
N THR A 98 13.94 -9.55 -18.63
CA THR A 98 13.86 -8.84 -19.91
C THR A 98 15.18 -8.17 -20.32
N SER A 99 16.17 -8.08 -19.44
CA SER A 99 17.50 -7.55 -19.76
C SER A 99 18.23 -8.35 -20.84
N PHE A 100 17.88 -9.62 -20.99
CA PHE A 100 18.49 -10.55 -21.97
C PHE A 100 17.78 -10.57 -23.31
N VAL A 101 16.70 -9.81 -23.50
CA VAL A 101 15.95 -9.82 -24.76
C VAL A 101 16.00 -8.46 -25.47
N LYS A 102 16.12 -8.49 -26.81
CA LYS A 102 16.21 -7.27 -27.63
C LYS A 102 14.88 -6.52 -27.74
N ARG A 103 13.77 -7.25 -27.86
CA ARG A 103 12.43 -6.68 -28.00
C ARG A 103 11.60 -6.99 -26.75
N LYS A 104 11.24 -5.94 -26.02
CA LYS A 104 10.37 -6.02 -24.86
C LYS A 104 9.34 -4.88 -24.92
N PRO A 105 8.14 -5.06 -24.33
CA PRO A 105 7.20 -3.95 -24.13
C PRO A 105 7.82 -2.87 -23.24
N GLN A 106 7.26 -1.69 -23.29
CA GLN A 106 7.59 -0.67 -22.30
C GLN A 106 7.25 -1.20 -20.90
N HIS A 107 8.00 -0.78 -19.91
CA HIS A 107 7.74 -1.18 -18.52
C HIS A 107 7.65 0.06 -17.63
N LEU A 108 6.59 0.11 -16.84
CA LEU A 108 6.36 1.10 -15.80
C LEU A 108 6.36 0.40 -14.46
N MET A 109 7.22 0.80 -13.54
CA MET A 109 7.36 0.17 -12.23
C MET A 109 6.95 1.15 -11.12
N PHE A 110 5.99 0.76 -10.31
CA PHE A 110 5.69 1.45 -9.06
C PHE A 110 6.61 0.94 -7.96
N ASP A 111 7.46 1.80 -7.44
CA ASP A 111 8.31 1.45 -6.29
C ASP A 111 7.68 1.92 -4.97
N ILE A 112 7.11 0.99 -4.25
CA ILE A 112 6.52 1.18 -2.93
C ILE A 112 7.48 0.79 -1.80
N GLY A 113 8.77 1.04 -1.99
CA GLY A 113 9.83 0.82 -0.99
C GLY A 113 10.75 -0.37 -1.26
N GLY A 114 10.71 -0.96 -2.46
CA GLY A 114 11.63 -2.04 -2.85
C GLY A 114 13.07 -1.56 -3.02
N LEU A 115 13.26 -0.33 -3.47
CA LEU A 115 14.58 0.31 -3.65
C LEU A 115 14.90 1.28 -2.50
N ASN A 116 14.50 0.96 -1.28
CA ASN A 116 14.76 1.78 -0.09
C ASN A 116 16.25 1.76 0.32
N GLY A 117 16.64 2.76 1.14
CA GLY A 117 18.03 2.94 1.58
C GLY A 117 18.61 1.74 2.35
N ALA A 118 17.78 0.95 3.03
CA ALA A 118 18.22 -0.23 3.75
C ALA A 118 18.75 -1.33 2.80
N ARG A 119 18.32 -1.34 1.54
CA ARG A 119 18.81 -2.31 0.53
C ARG A 119 20.06 -1.89 -0.21
N VAL A 120 20.50 -0.65 -0.06
CA VAL A 120 21.66 -0.12 -0.81
C VAL A 120 22.92 -0.96 -0.63
N ASN A 121 23.09 -1.54 0.54
CA ASN A 121 24.27 -2.36 0.91
C ASN A 121 23.99 -3.88 0.83
N HIS A 122 22.83 -4.30 0.32
CA HIS A 122 22.55 -5.73 0.17
C HIS A 122 23.36 -6.37 -0.97
N THR A 123 23.67 -7.65 -0.83
CA THR A 123 24.50 -8.41 -1.78
C THR A 123 23.86 -8.52 -3.17
N GLU A 124 22.54 -8.48 -3.28
CA GLU A 124 21.81 -8.49 -4.54
C GLU A 124 21.86 -7.16 -5.31
N MET A 125 22.34 -6.09 -4.70
CA MET A 125 22.32 -4.74 -5.29
C MET A 125 23.08 -4.60 -6.60
N PRO A 126 24.23 -5.22 -6.84
CA PRO A 126 24.91 -5.16 -8.14
C PRO A 126 24.05 -5.71 -9.27
N LEU A 127 23.34 -6.82 -9.04
CA LEU A 127 22.44 -7.44 -10.00
C LEU A 127 21.20 -6.56 -10.27
N ILE A 128 20.62 -5.99 -9.22
CA ILE A 128 19.50 -5.05 -9.33
C ILE A 128 19.94 -3.80 -10.11
N ARG A 129 21.08 -3.20 -9.78
CA ARG A 129 21.62 -2.05 -10.51
C ARG A 129 21.89 -2.37 -11.97
N TRP A 130 22.36 -3.57 -12.27
CA TRP A 130 22.58 -4.01 -13.64
C TRP A 130 21.25 -4.16 -14.40
N ALA A 131 20.23 -4.79 -13.80
CA ALA A 131 18.90 -4.92 -14.38
C ALA A 131 18.28 -3.53 -14.65
N LEU A 132 18.45 -2.60 -13.72
CA LEU A 132 17.94 -1.24 -13.82
C LEU A 132 18.70 -0.33 -14.82
N ARG A 133 19.80 -0.77 -15.42
CA ARG A 133 20.48 0.03 -16.48
C ARG A 133 19.60 0.32 -17.69
N LYS A 134 18.74 -0.66 -18.04
CA LYS A 134 17.74 -0.52 -19.10
C LYS A 134 16.36 -0.17 -18.53
N ALA A 135 16.38 0.51 -17.40
CA ALA A 135 15.26 0.62 -16.50
C ALA A 135 14.01 1.19 -17.12
N PRO A 136 12.88 0.73 -16.59
CA PRO A 136 11.57 1.29 -16.80
C PRO A 136 11.50 2.74 -16.33
N HIS A 137 10.41 3.40 -16.64
CA HIS A 137 9.98 4.52 -15.84
C HIS A 137 9.55 4.03 -14.46
N ILE A 138 9.94 4.77 -13.42
CA ILE A 138 9.66 4.42 -12.04
C ILE A 138 8.72 5.45 -11.47
N ILE A 139 7.61 4.99 -10.89
CA ILE A 139 6.70 5.83 -10.14
C ILE A 139 6.91 5.59 -8.66
N VAL A 140 7.03 6.66 -7.90
CA VAL A 140 7.09 6.66 -6.44
C VAL A 140 5.88 7.40 -5.88
N HIS A 141 5.40 6.96 -4.72
CA HIS A 141 4.23 7.52 -4.05
C HIS A 141 4.55 8.36 -2.81
N ALA A 142 5.82 8.76 -2.66
CA ALA A 142 6.27 9.74 -1.69
C ALA A 142 7.32 10.64 -2.38
N SER A 143 7.11 11.96 -2.38
CA SER A 143 7.98 12.91 -3.09
C SER A 143 9.42 12.85 -2.60
N ARG A 144 9.62 12.70 -1.29
CA ARG A 144 10.95 12.56 -0.68
C ARG A 144 11.68 11.27 -1.07
N GLN A 145 10.99 10.29 -1.63
CA GLN A 145 11.63 9.10 -2.18
C GLN A 145 12.54 9.45 -3.38
N LEU A 146 12.25 10.55 -4.10
CA LEU A 146 13.12 11.05 -5.15
C LEU A 146 14.52 11.47 -4.62
N SER A 147 14.57 12.04 -3.42
CA SER A 147 15.86 12.39 -2.77
C SER A 147 16.67 11.13 -2.44
N LEU A 148 16.02 10.05 -2.05
CA LEU A 148 16.67 8.75 -1.87
C LEU A 148 17.26 8.23 -3.19
N TYR A 149 16.53 8.38 -4.31
CA TYR A 149 17.02 8.01 -5.64
C TYR A 149 18.22 8.86 -6.05
N ALA A 150 18.17 10.18 -5.85
CA ALA A 150 19.27 11.07 -6.15
C ALA A 150 20.55 10.68 -5.39
N LYS A 151 20.41 10.28 -4.12
CA LYS A 151 21.55 9.87 -3.28
C LYS A 151 22.11 8.49 -3.65
N HIS A 152 21.26 7.49 -3.86
CA HIS A 152 21.68 6.09 -3.96
C HIS A 152 21.60 5.51 -5.37
N TYR A 153 20.80 6.11 -6.25
CA TYR A 153 20.54 5.66 -7.62
C TYR A 153 20.53 6.82 -8.62
N PRO A 154 21.62 7.64 -8.70
CA PRO A 154 21.59 8.87 -9.50
C PRO A 154 21.26 8.66 -10.97
N LYS A 155 21.61 7.49 -11.54
CA LYS A 155 21.27 7.12 -12.93
C LYS A 155 19.78 6.80 -13.14
N LEU A 156 19.03 6.52 -12.08
CA LEU A 156 17.60 6.25 -12.12
C LEU A 156 16.76 7.51 -11.83
N THR A 157 17.34 8.50 -11.18
CA THR A 157 16.62 9.73 -10.81
C THR A 157 15.88 10.39 -11.98
N PRO A 158 16.46 10.52 -13.20
CA PRO A 158 15.74 11.10 -14.34
C PRO A 158 14.55 10.26 -14.83
N LYS A 159 14.46 9.01 -14.39
CA LYS A 159 13.39 8.06 -14.76
C LYS A 159 12.37 7.86 -13.65
N ALA A 160 12.58 8.49 -12.50
CA ALA A 160 11.69 8.40 -11.35
C ALA A 160 10.78 9.64 -11.30
N THR A 161 9.49 9.41 -11.17
CA THR A 161 8.47 10.46 -11.09
C THR A 161 7.60 10.23 -9.86
N PHE A 162 7.33 11.28 -9.10
CA PHE A 162 6.36 11.25 -8.04
C PHE A 162 4.96 11.38 -8.64
N ILE A 163 4.12 10.39 -8.36
CA ILE A 163 2.67 10.43 -8.63
C ILE A 163 1.98 10.00 -7.35
N PRO A 164 1.10 10.83 -6.77
CA PRO A 164 0.35 10.46 -5.58
C PRO A 164 -0.44 9.16 -5.79
N PHE A 165 -0.51 8.33 -4.74
CA PHE A 165 -1.35 7.14 -4.77
C PHE A 165 -2.82 7.55 -4.72
N GLY A 166 -3.64 6.92 -5.54
CA GLY A 166 -5.07 7.17 -5.59
C GLY A 166 -5.89 6.18 -4.76
N ASN A 167 -7.18 6.47 -4.62
CA ASN A 167 -8.16 5.59 -4.00
C ASN A 167 -9.42 5.52 -4.86
N ASP A 168 -10.16 4.42 -4.77
CA ASP A 168 -11.44 4.25 -5.46
C ASP A 168 -12.55 4.97 -4.67
N VAL A 169 -12.84 6.22 -5.06
CA VAL A 169 -13.84 7.06 -4.39
C VAL A 169 -15.28 6.62 -4.67
N ASP A 170 -15.52 5.78 -5.67
CA ASP A 170 -16.83 5.20 -5.92
C ASP A 170 -17.14 4.09 -4.92
N TYR A 171 -16.12 3.36 -4.49
CA TYR A 171 -16.25 2.32 -3.47
C TYR A 171 -16.18 2.88 -2.05
N PHE A 172 -15.20 3.72 -1.78
CA PHE A 172 -15.01 4.36 -0.47
C PHE A 172 -15.78 5.68 -0.43
N THR A 173 -17.07 5.61 -0.15
CA THR A 173 -17.95 6.79 -0.04
C THR A 173 -18.43 6.98 1.38
N PRO A 174 -18.65 8.22 1.84
CA PRO A 174 -19.33 8.50 3.07
C PRO A 174 -20.74 7.88 3.07
N LYS A 175 -21.17 7.39 4.21
CA LYS A 175 -22.58 6.95 4.43
C LYS A 175 -22.98 7.35 5.83
N GLU A 176 -24.22 7.79 5.98
CA GLU A 176 -24.81 8.00 7.29
C GLU A 176 -25.01 6.64 7.98
N VAL A 177 -24.40 6.50 9.12
CA VAL A 177 -24.52 5.31 9.99
C VAL A 177 -24.49 5.76 11.45
N ALA A 178 -25.08 4.98 12.34
CA ALA A 178 -24.97 5.20 13.76
C ALA A 178 -23.50 5.07 14.22
N MET A 179 -22.93 6.16 14.70
CA MET A 179 -21.55 6.17 15.19
C MET A 179 -21.47 5.54 16.59
N LYS A 180 -20.50 4.66 16.75
CA LYS A 180 -20.12 4.06 18.04
C LYS A 180 -19.03 4.90 18.70
N LYS A 181 -18.97 4.89 20.03
CA LYS A 181 -17.85 5.44 20.79
C LYS A 181 -16.62 4.53 20.65
N GLN A 182 -16.10 4.44 19.42
CA GLN A 182 -14.90 3.67 19.13
C GLN A 182 -13.93 4.46 18.28
N ILE A 183 -12.65 4.25 18.56
CA ILE A 183 -11.51 4.76 17.83
C ILE A 183 -10.94 3.56 17.07
N LEU A 184 -10.73 3.68 15.76
CA LEU A 184 -10.26 2.58 14.95
C LEU A 184 -8.84 2.81 14.47
N THR A 185 -8.01 1.79 14.56
CA THR A 185 -6.75 1.68 13.79
C THR A 185 -6.71 0.37 13.02
N PHE A 186 -6.17 0.41 11.79
CA PHE A 186 -6.07 -0.77 10.96
C PHE A 186 -4.85 -0.76 10.04
N GLY A 187 -4.43 -1.94 9.63
CA GLY A 187 -3.30 -2.17 8.74
C GLY A 187 -2.29 -3.16 9.31
N ARG A 188 -1.77 -4.03 8.44
CA ARG A 188 -0.89 -5.14 8.85
C ARG A 188 0.59 -4.76 8.95
N ALA A 189 1.03 -3.83 8.12
CA ALA A 189 2.44 -3.52 7.98
C ALA A 189 2.74 -2.07 8.34
N LYS A 190 3.87 -1.85 8.99
CA LYS A 190 4.37 -0.51 9.26
C LYS A 190 3.36 0.34 10.06
N ARG A 191 2.89 -0.20 11.19
CA ARG A 191 2.04 0.49 12.16
C ARG A 191 2.72 0.49 13.52
N ASP A 192 2.72 1.65 14.16
CA ASP A 192 3.17 1.79 15.54
C ASP A 192 1.99 1.65 16.52
N ASN A 193 1.32 0.48 16.40
CA ASN A 193 0.17 0.18 17.24
C ASN A 193 0.56 0.04 18.71
N ASP A 194 1.81 -0.28 19.01
CA ASP A 194 2.30 -0.39 20.39
C ASP A 194 2.26 0.97 21.09
N THR A 195 2.81 2.00 20.44
CA THR A 195 2.75 3.38 20.97
C THR A 195 1.31 3.87 21.11
N LEU A 196 0.44 3.57 20.13
CA LEU A 196 -0.98 3.96 20.21
C LEU A 196 -1.68 3.28 21.37
N CYS A 197 -1.52 1.98 21.56
CA CYS A 197 -2.13 1.25 22.68
C CYS A 197 -1.63 1.80 24.02
N LYS A 198 -0.33 2.04 24.16
CA LYS A 198 0.25 2.63 25.37
C LYS A 198 -0.33 4.01 25.66
N ALA A 199 -0.43 4.87 24.65
CA ALA A 199 -1.00 6.20 24.80
C ALA A 199 -2.47 6.14 25.21
N PHE A 200 -3.27 5.24 24.59
CA PHE A 200 -4.68 5.09 24.92
C PHE A 200 -4.88 4.52 26.34
N SER A 201 -4.09 3.52 26.74
CA SER A 201 -4.15 3.00 28.13
C SER A 201 -3.81 4.05 29.17
N GLY A 202 -2.97 5.04 28.84
CA GLY A 202 -2.60 6.14 29.74
C GLY A 202 -3.67 7.21 29.92
N ILE A 203 -4.76 7.20 29.15
CA ILE A 203 -5.86 8.15 29.27
C ILE A 203 -6.71 7.78 30.49
N ALA A 204 -6.76 8.67 31.50
CA ALA A 204 -7.49 8.42 32.73
C ALA A 204 -9.01 8.39 32.55
N ASP A 205 -9.57 9.34 31.77
CA ASP A 205 -11.00 9.37 31.42
C ASP A 205 -11.22 9.23 29.92
N LYS A 206 -11.49 8.01 29.48
CA LYS A 206 -11.75 7.65 28.08
C LYS A 206 -13.17 8.03 27.61
N LYS A 207 -14.00 8.60 28.45
CA LYS A 207 -15.40 9.01 28.16
C LYS A 207 -16.25 7.92 27.51
N GLY A 208 -15.97 6.65 27.83
CA GLY A 208 -16.61 5.47 27.26
C GLY A 208 -16.16 5.12 25.83
N TYR A 209 -15.09 5.70 25.33
CA TYR A 209 -14.49 5.30 24.06
C TYR A 209 -13.68 4.01 24.23
N LYS A 210 -13.73 3.16 23.21
CA LYS A 210 -12.88 1.98 23.05
C LYS A 210 -11.92 2.16 21.89
N LEU A 211 -10.72 1.61 22.02
CA LEU A 211 -9.77 1.50 20.92
C LEU A 211 -9.92 0.14 20.23
N VAL A 212 -10.26 0.14 18.97
CA VAL A 212 -10.35 -1.08 18.13
C VAL A 212 -9.12 -1.18 17.24
N VAL A 213 -8.36 -2.25 17.37
CA VAL A 213 -7.09 -2.48 16.67
C VAL A 213 -7.23 -3.69 15.75
N VAL A 214 -7.22 -3.46 14.44
CA VAL A 214 -7.37 -4.53 13.44
C VAL A 214 -5.99 -4.94 12.91
N GLY A 215 -5.66 -6.23 13.06
CA GLY A 215 -4.48 -6.83 12.46
C GLY A 215 -3.20 -6.77 13.31
N ALA A 216 -3.31 -6.47 14.61
CA ALA A 216 -2.19 -6.46 15.56
C ALA A 216 -2.41 -7.38 16.76
N GLY A 217 -2.97 -8.55 16.56
CA GLY A 217 -3.32 -9.52 17.62
C GLY A 217 -2.16 -9.90 18.55
N ALA A 218 -0.91 -9.81 18.07
CA ALA A 218 0.28 -10.06 18.90
C ALA A 218 0.43 -9.09 20.10
N LEU A 219 -0.25 -7.94 20.08
CA LEU A 219 -0.24 -6.98 21.18
C LEU A 219 -1.30 -7.27 22.26
N LYS A 220 -2.21 -8.20 22.02
CA LYS A 220 -3.34 -8.48 22.92
C LYS A 220 -2.91 -8.82 24.34
N GLU A 221 -1.89 -9.67 24.46
CA GLU A 221 -1.37 -10.07 25.79
C GLU A 221 -0.67 -8.92 26.53
N LYS A 222 -0.08 -7.99 25.79
CA LYS A 222 0.61 -6.82 26.35
C LYS A 222 -0.36 -5.76 26.89
N TYR A 223 -1.55 -5.69 26.30
CA TYR A 223 -2.59 -4.70 26.64
C TYR A 223 -3.91 -5.41 26.97
N PRO A 224 -4.01 -6.01 28.19
CA PRO A 224 -5.21 -6.73 28.61
C PRO A 224 -6.39 -5.83 29.02
N ASP A 225 -6.24 -4.53 28.84
CA ASP A 225 -7.26 -3.50 29.14
C ASP A 225 -8.53 -3.78 28.33
N GLY A 226 -9.66 -3.94 29.02
CA GLY A 226 -10.96 -4.20 28.39
C GLY A 226 -11.48 -3.08 27.45
N ASP A 227 -10.84 -1.91 27.47
CA ASP A 227 -11.14 -0.79 26.56
C ASP A 227 -10.35 -0.86 25.24
N ILE A 228 -9.42 -1.83 25.10
CA ILE A 228 -8.70 -2.10 23.83
C ILE A 228 -9.15 -3.44 23.29
N GLU A 229 -9.79 -3.40 22.14
CA GLU A 229 -10.28 -4.59 21.43
C GLU A 229 -9.34 -4.91 20.24
N PHE A 230 -8.81 -6.13 20.21
CA PHE A 230 -7.98 -6.61 19.10
C PHE A 230 -8.78 -7.53 18.20
N LEU A 231 -8.92 -7.13 16.94
CA LEU A 231 -9.63 -7.90 15.92
C LEU A 231 -8.64 -8.49 14.90
N ASP A 232 -8.95 -9.69 14.46
CA ASP A 232 -8.24 -10.31 13.35
C ASP A 232 -8.45 -9.53 12.03
N PRO A 233 -7.53 -9.69 11.08
CA PRO A 233 -7.73 -9.15 9.74
C PRO A 233 -9.03 -9.66 9.13
N MET A 234 -9.86 -8.74 8.64
CA MET A 234 -11.19 -9.01 8.11
C MET A 234 -11.30 -8.65 6.63
N PRO A 235 -12.35 -9.11 5.92
CA PRO A 235 -12.66 -8.69 4.57
C PRO A 235 -12.82 -7.17 4.45
N LEU A 236 -12.45 -6.61 3.31
CA LEU A 236 -12.50 -5.16 3.08
C LEU A 236 -13.90 -4.55 3.33
N LYS A 237 -14.95 -5.28 2.94
CA LYS A 237 -16.34 -4.85 3.18
C LYS A 237 -16.63 -4.60 4.67
N ASP A 238 -16.17 -5.51 5.51
CA ASP A 238 -16.42 -5.44 6.96
C ASP A 238 -15.57 -4.33 7.59
N LEU A 239 -14.33 -4.17 7.12
CA LEU A 239 -13.45 -3.07 7.54
C LEU A 239 -14.04 -1.70 7.17
N VAL A 240 -14.65 -1.57 5.99
CA VAL A 240 -15.33 -0.34 5.57
C VAL A 240 -16.53 -0.03 6.46
N THR A 241 -17.32 -1.05 6.82
CA THR A 241 -18.44 -0.91 7.75
C THR A 241 -17.94 -0.47 9.13
N LEU A 242 -16.95 -1.16 9.67
CA LEU A 242 -16.32 -0.81 10.95
C LEU A 242 -15.75 0.62 10.94
N SER A 243 -15.13 1.02 9.83
CA SER A 243 -14.60 2.38 9.67
C SER A 243 -15.69 3.44 9.69
N ARG A 244 -16.82 3.20 9.02
CA ARG A 244 -17.97 4.11 9.01
C ARG A 244 -18.59 4.29 10.38
N GLU A 245 -18.71 3.21 11.15
CA GLU A 245 -19.25 3.22 12.50
C GLU A 245 -18.33 3.84 13.57
N SER A 246 -17.04 3.99 13.26
CA SER A 246 -16.06 4.55 14.18
C SER A 246 -16.18 6.07 14.28
N ALA A 247 -15.95 6.64 15.47
CA ALA A 247 -15.95 8.08 15.68
C ALA A 247 -14.84 8.77 14.88
N PHE A 248 -13.63 8.21 14.95
CA PHE A 248 -12.49 8.65 14.15
C PHE A 248 -11.48 7.51 13.97
N ILE A 249 -10.53 7.73 13.09
CA ILE A 249 -9.51 6.73 12.73
C ILE A 249 -8.14 7.27 13.11
N VAL A 250 -7.29 6.41 13.67
CA VAL A 250 -5.88 6.72 13.95
C VAL A 250 -4.99 5.87 13.08
N VAL A 251 -4.05 6.50 12.38
CA VAL A 251 -3.06 5.81 11.55
C VAL A 251 -1.65 6.10 12.11
N PRO A 252 -1.19 5.31 13.08
CA PRO A 252 0.12 5.48 13.69
C PRO A 252 1.20 4.93 12.76
N LEU A 253 2.05 5.80 12.23
CA LEU A 253 3.09 5.45 11.28
C LEU A 253 4.48 5.71 11.86
N PRO A 254 5.39 4.73 11.87
CA PRO A 254 6.80 5.00 12.12
C PRO A 254 7.43 5.72 10.92
N GLU A 255 8.57 6.40 11.09
CA GLU A 255 9.23 7.11 9.99
C GLU A 255 9.99 6.16 9.05
N TYR A 256 9.75 6.29 7.75
CA TYR A 256 10.50 5.63 6.67
C TYR A 256 10.61 6.56 5.47
N LEU A 257 11.66 6.40 4.67
CA LEU A 257 11.92 7.20 3.46
C LEU A 257 11.26 6.62 2.20
N TYR A 258 10.12 5.95 2.32
CA TYR A 258 9.38 5.35 1.21
C TYR A 258 7.88 5.29 1.51
N SER A 259 7.12 4.97 0.49
CA SER A 259 5.66 4.94 0.52
C SER A 259 5.10 3.83 1.39
N TYR A 260 4.26 4.17 2.37
CA TYR A 260 3.48 3.25 3.20
C TYR A 260 2.35 4.00 3.91
N GLY A 261 1.30 3.27 4.28
CA GLY A 261 0.16 3.84 5.01
C GLY A 261 -0.89 4.53 4.15
N GLN A 262 -0.58 4.90 2.90
CA GLN A 262 -1.46 5.66 2.01
C GLN A 262 -2.86 5.07 1.91
N MET A 263 -2.98 3.75 1.72
CA MET A 263 -4.29 3.11 1.62
C MET A 263 -5.16 3.38 2.86
N SER A 264 -4.59 3.33 4.07
CA SER A 264 -5.38 3.51 5.29
C SER A 264 -5.88 4.94 5.45
N PHE A 265 -5.03 5.95 5.31
CA PHE A 265 -5.50 7.32 5.50
C PHE A 265 -6.31 7.83 4.29
N LEU A 266 -6.00 7.45 3.06
CA LEU A 266 -6.81 7.81 1.89
C LEU A 266 -8.21 7.18 1.93
N GLN A 267 -8.32 5.91 2.35
CA GLN A 267 -9.62 5.27 2.56
C GLN A 267 -10.41 5.94 3.66
N SER A 268 -9.76 6.31 4.77
CA SER A 268 -10.40 7.02 5.87
C SER A 268 -10.93 8.40 5.43
N MET A 269 -10.13 9.14 4.67
CA MET A 269 -10.54 10.44 4.10
C MET A 269 -11.70 10.28 3.12
N ALA A 270 -11.64 9.31 2.22
CA ALA A 270 -12.70 9.04 1.25
C ALA A 270 -14.02 8.61 1.92
N LEU A 271 -13.96 7.94 3.08
CA LEU A 271 -15.12 7.62 3.90
C LEU A 271 -15.65 8.80 4.73
N GLY A 272 -15.06 9.99 4.61
CA GLY A 272 -15.45 11.18 5.35
C GLY A 272 -15.17 11.09 6.87
N LYS A 273 -14.18 10.25 7.27
CA LYS A 273 -13.86 10.07 8.70
C LYS A 273 -12.83 11.08 9.18
N ALA A 274 -13.05 11.63 10.36
CA ALA A 274 -12.01 12.36 11.07
C ALA A 274 -10.79 11.46 11.27
N LEU A 275 -9.59 12.01 11.08
CA LEU A 275 -8.37 11.25 10.99
C LEU A 275 -7.26 11.87 11.84
N ILE A 276 -6.63 11.04 12.67
CA ILE A 276 -5.37 11.35 13.31
C ILE A 276 -4.28 10.53 12.63
N VAL A 277 -3.26 11.17 12.12
CA VAL A 277 -2.18 10.47 11.42
C VAL A 277 -0.81 11.02 11.81
N THR A 278 0.17 10.14 11.94
CA THR A 278 1.55 10.55 12.18
C THR A 278 2.09 11.30 10.95
N GLU A 279 2.62 12.50 11.16
CA GLU A 279 3.33 13.25 10.14
C GLU A 279 4.65 12.54 9.82
N THR A 280 4.74 11.96 8.64
CA THR A 280 5.90 11.20 8.15
C THR A 280 6.22 11.58 6.72
N THR A 281 7.39 11.17 6.24
CA THR A 281 7.78 11.32 4.84
C THR A 281 6.71 10.83 3.86
N SER A 282 5.96 9.79 4.22
CA SER A 282 4.96 9.20 3.32
C SER A 282 3.57 9.85 3.43
N SER A 283 3.28 10.56 4.51
CA SER A 283 1.97 11.15 4.74
C SER A 283 1.89 12.63 4.36
N THR A 284 2.98 13.38 4.47
CA THR A 284 3.02 14.84 4.23
C THR A 284 2.59 15.26 2.82
N ASP A 285 2.82 14.42 1.82
CA ASP A 285 2.40 14.71 0.43
C ASP A 285 0.87 14.65 0.24
N TYR A 286 0.12 14.11 1.20
CA TYR A 286 -1.31 13.80 1.06
C TYR A 286 -2.20 14.57 2.04
N ILE A 287 -1.67 14.94 3.20
CA ILE A 287 -2.44 15.42 4.34
C ILE A 287 -1.94 16.77 4.86
N SER A 288 -1.39 17.62 3.99
CA SER A 288 -0.94 18.95 4.42
C SER A 288 -2.13 19.70 4.94
N ASP A 289 -3.02 20.31 4.65
CA ASP A 289 -4.01 21.15 5.33
C ASP A 289 -5.48 20.69 5.11
N ALA A 290 -5.69 19.36 5.05
CA ALA A 290 -7.03 18.82 4.81
C ALA A 290 -7.94 19.02 6.04
N PRO A 291 -9.16 19.55 5.88
CA PRO A 291 -10.13 19.67 6.97
C PRO A 291 -10.44 18.31 7.61
N GLY A 292 -10.52 18.26 8.95
CA GLY A 292 -10.82 17.04 9.69
C GLY A 292 -9.64 16.07 9.84
N VAL A 293 -8.43 16.49 9.46
CA VAL A 293 -7.20 15.72 9.66
C VAL A 293 -6.33 16.38 10.71
N GLU A 294 -6.07 15.66 11.80
CA GLU A 294 -5.09 16.05 12.82
C GLU A 294 -3.75 15.36 12.55
N ARG A 295 -2.67 16.13 12.51
CA ARG A 295 -1.32 15.64 12.26
C ARG A 295 -0.53 15.55 13.57
N LEU A 296 -0.02 14.37 13.86
CA LEU A 296 0.91 14.18 14.97
C LEU A 296 2.34 14.16 14.43
N ARG A 297 3.14 15.13 14.82
CA ARG A 297 4.57 15.14 14.48
C ARG A 297 5.27 13.95 15.13
N HIS A 298 5.99 13.19 14.34
CA HIS A 298 6.86 12.13 14.83
C HIS A 298 8.09 12.75 15.48
N ALA A 299 8.02 13.00 16.80
CA ALA A 299 9.22 13.28 17.58
C ALA A 299 9.58 11.99 18.33
N PRO A 300 10.77 11.41 18.10
CA PRO A 300 11.21 10.21 18.85
C PRO A 300 11.16 10.38 20.37
N ALA A 301 11.18 11.62 20.84
CA ALA A 301 11.07 12.00 22.26
C ALA A 301 9.69 12.49 22.69
N ALA A 302 8.75 12.78 21.78
CA ALA A 302 7.45 13.36 22.13
C ALA A 302 6.47 12.34 22.69
N TRP A 303 6.63 11.08 22.33
CA TRP A 303 5.83 9.98 22.87
C TRP A 303 6.27 9.54 24.27
N THR A 304 7.47 9.95 24.70
CA THR A 304 8.03 9.60 26.02
C THR A 304 7.89 10.70 27.06
N ARG A 305 7.45 11.90 26.70
CA ARG A 305 7.15 12.95 27.64
C ARG A 305 5.70 12.83 28.08
N GLN A 306 5.49 12.09 29.14
CA GLN A 306 4.37 12.32 30.03
C GLN A 306 4.72 13.46 30.99
N PRO A 307 3.71 14.27 31.41
CA PRO A 307 3.87 15.14 32.54
C PRO A 307 4.11 14.34 33.80
#